data_6873058005be0a4259bb2e60fbcf4799
#
_entry.id   6873058005be0a4259bb2e60fbcf4799
#
_cell.length_a   1.000
_cell.length_b   1.000
_cell.length_c   1.000
_cell.angle_alpha   90.00
_cell.angle_beta   90.00
_cell.angle_gamma   90.00
#
_symmetry.space_group_name_H-M   'P 1'
#
loop_
_entity.id
_entity.type
_entity.pdbx_description
1 polymer ?
#
loop_
_entity_poly.entity_id
_entity_poly.type
_entity_poly.pdbx_seq_one_letter_code
_entity_poly.pdbx_strand_id
1 'polypeptide(L)'
;IAQPPYALFGAGKECFAFEGVTAAIVGAREASAYGRQMTYEYGRELAKAGMNIISGMARGIDAAGLEGALLEGKGHCAVLGSGVDVCYPKDNQRLYQRLGKTEGSSRNIRLEHRRLP
;
A
#
# COMPACT_ATOMS: atom_id res chain seq x y z
N ILE A 1 -8.01 17.67 -2.53
CA ILE A 1 -8.25 17.68 -1.08
C ILE A 1 -8.15 19.10 -0.51
N ALA A 2 -8.94 19.39 0.50
CA ALA A 2 -9.05 20.74 1.06
C ALA A 2 -7.74 21.27 1.69
N GLN A 3 -6.93 20.37 2.24
CA GLN A 3 -5.64 20.69 2.85
C GLN A 3 -4.58 19.70 2.38
N PRO A 4 -4.07 19.87 1.17
CA PRO A 4 -3.03 18.97 0.67
C PRO A 4 -1.74 19.16 1.47
N PRO A 5 -0.90 18.12 1.59
CA PRO A 5 0.41 18.25 2.22
C PRO A 5 1.30 19.18 1.40
N TYR A 6 2.23 19.88 2.06
CA TYR A 6 3.22 20.70 1.37
C TYR A 6 4.24 19.83 0.61
N ALA A 7 4.51 18.63 1.11
CA ALA A 7 5.46 17.72 0.50
C ALA A 7 5.09 16.27 0.80
N LEU A 8 5.42 15.39 -0.13
CA LEU A 8 5.34 13.94 0.05
C LEU A 8 6.74 13.37 -0.14
N PHE A 9 7.14 12.48 0.75
CA PHE A 9 8.38 11.75 0.65
C PHE A 9 8.11 10.33 0.19
N GLY A 10 8.81 9.89 -0.83
CA GLY A 10 8.61 8.57 -1.38
C GLY A 10 9.85 7.71 -1.29
N ALA A 11 9.67 6.42 -1.06
CA ALA A 11 10.71 5.42 -1.14
C ALA A 11 10.22 4.28 -2.02
N GLY A 12 11.10 3.76 -2.85
CA GLY A 12 10.78 2.70 -3.78
C GLY A 12 11.02 3.11 -5.22
N LYS A 13 10.93 2.13 -6.10
CA LYS A 13 11.20 2.31 -7.53
C LYS A 13 10.03 3.06 -8.19
N GLU A 14 10.34 4.16 -8.88
CA GLU A 14 9.36 4.98 -9.61
C GLU A 14 8.20 5.47 -8.73
N CYS A 15 8.53 6.02 -7.56
CA CYS A 15 7.55 6.24 -6.50
C CYS A 15 6.42 7.25 -6.78
N PHE A 16 6.42 7.95 -7.88
CA PHE A 16 5.31 8.84 -8.24
C PHE A 16 4.79 8.56 -9.66
N ALA A 17 5.28 7.50 -10.29
CA ALA A 17 4.96 7.18 -11.68
C ALA A 17 4.00 5.99 -11.78
N PHE A 18 2.72 6.23 -11.54
CA PHE A 18 1.69 5.24 -11.81
C PHE A 18 1.14 5.40 -13.22
N GLU A 19 1.15 4.30 -13.96
CA GLU A 19 0.45 4.21 -15.23
C GLU A 19 -0.77 3.31 -15.08
N GLY A 20 -1.84 3.66 -15.78
CA GLY A 20 -3.06 2.87 -15.79
C GLY A 20 -3.99 3.18 -14.61
N VAL A 21 -4.93 2.28 -14.40
CA VAL A 21 -5.98 2.44 -13.40
C VAL A 21 -5.44 2.16 -12.00
N THR A 22 -5.82 3.00 -11.05
CA THR A 22 -5.44 2.87 -9.65
C THR A 22 -6.68 2.67 -8.80
N ALA A 23 -6.63 1.70 -7.89
CA ALA A 23 -7.69 1.42 -6.93
C ALA A 23 -7.14 1.57 -5.51
N ALA A 24 -7.89 2.25 -4.66
CA ALA A 24 -7.59 2.34 -3.23
C ALA A 24 -8.36 1.27 -2.47
N ILE A 25 -7.69 0.58 -1.55
CA ILE A 25 -8.32 -0.38 -0.65
C ILE A 25 -8.14 0.13 0.78
N VAL A 26 -9.24 0.48 1.42
CA VAL A 26 -9.25 1.00 2.77
C VAL A 26 -10.38 0.34 3.57
N GLY A 27 -10.21 0.22 4.87
CA GLY A 27 -11.25 -0.35 5.70
C GLY A 27 -10.85 -0.46 7.17
N ALA A 28 -11.62 -1.25 7.92
CA ALA A 28 -11.49 -1.37 9.36
C ALA A 28 -10.16 -2.01 9.77
N ARG A 29 -9.58 -1.52 10.86
CA ARG A 29 -8.38 -2.10 11.47
C ARG A 29 -8.68 -3.45 12.08
N GLU A 30 -9.83 -3.58 12.72
CA GLU A 30 -10.32 -4.84 13.27
C GLU A 30 -11.35 -5.44 12.32
N ALA A 31 -10.86 -6.20 11.37
CA ALA A 31 -11.70 -6.86 10.38
C ALA A 31 -11.93 -8.32 10.76
N SER A 32 -13.09 -8.86 10.37
CA SER A 32 -13.35 -10.27 10.49
C SER A 32 -12.39 -11.10 9.62
N ALA A 33 -12.26 -12.39 9.93
CA ALA A 33 -11.50 -13.31 9.10
C ALA A 33 -12.04 -13.33 7.66
N TYR A 34 -13.37 -13.33 7.51
CA TYR A 34 -14.02 -13.25 6.21
C TYR A 34 -13.67 -11.95 5.47
N GLY A 35 -13.77 -10.81 6.15
CA GLY A 35 -13.44 -9.52 5.55
C GLY A 35 -12.00 -9.44 5.06
N ARG A 36 -11.06 -9.93 5.87
CA ARG A 36 -9.64 -10.00 5.47
C ARG A 36 -9.42 -10.92 4.27
N GLN A 37 -10.03 -12.10 4.30
CA GLN A 37 -9.91 -13.06 3.21
C GLN A 37 -10.45 -12.48 1.89
N MET A 38 -11.62 -11.87 1.93
CA MET A 38 -12.23 -11.27 0.74
C MET A 38 -11.39 -10.10 0.21
N THR A 39 -10.86 -9.27 1.12
CA THR A 39 -10.02 -8.13 0.73
C THR A 39 -8.71 -8.60 0.11
N TYR A 40 -8.10 -9.63 0.65
CA TYR A 40 -6.93 -10.26 0.09
C TYR A 40 -7.18 -10.73 -1.34
N GLU A 41 -8.28 -11.42 -1.57
CA GLU A 41 -8.66 -11.88 -2.90
C GLU A 41 -8.95 -10.74 -3.87
N TYR A 42 -9.65 -9.69 -3.42
CA TYR A 42 -9.88 -8.51 -4.23
C TYR A 42 -8.57 -7.80 -4.60
N GLY A 43 -7.68 -7.61 -3.66
CA GLY A 43 -6.38 -7.01 -3.93
C GLY A 43 -5.60 -7.80 -4.98
N ARG A 44 -5.59 -9.11 -4.85
CA ARG A 44 -4.96 -10.01 -5.80
C ARG A 44 -5.60 -9.93 -7.20
N GLU A 45 -6.91 -10.03 -7.28
CA GLU A 45 -7.62 -10.01 -8.57
C GLU A 45 -7.52 -8.65 -9.27
N LEU A 46 -7.61 -7.56 -8.53
CA LEU A 46 -7.45 -6.22 -9.10
C LEU A 46 -6.03 -6.01 -9.63
N ALA A 47 -5.03 -6.43 -8.87
CA ALA A 47 -3.64 -6.36 -9.32
C ALA A 47 -3.39 -7.25 -10.53
N LYS A 48 -3.98 -8.44 -10.56
CA LYS A 48 -3.91 -9.36 -11.69
C LYS A 48 -4.54 -8.75 -12.95
N ALA A 49 -5.59 -7.96 -12.79
CA ALA A 49 -6.23 -7.22 -13.88
C ALA A 49 -5.41 -6.00 -14.35
N GLY A 50 -4.28 -5.72 -13.73
CA GLY A 50 -3.38 -4.64 -14.12
C GLY A 50 -3.56 -3.34 -13.35
N MET A 51 -4.40 -3.30 -12.32
CA MET A 51 -4.60 -2.11 -11.52
C MET A 51 -3.47 -1.91 -10.51
N ASN A 52 -3.13 -0.65 -10.27
CA ASN A 52 -2.24 -0.27 -9.17
C ASN A 52 -3.06 -0.20 -7.89
N ILE A 53 -2.58 -0.83 -6.82
CA ILE A 53 -3.29 -0.87 -5.54
C ILE A 53 -2.62 0.09 -4.55
N ILE A 54 -3.43 0.97 -3.97
CA ILE A 54 -2.98 1.94 -2.96
C ILE A 54 -3.73 1.70 -1.67
N SER A 55 -3.01 1.71 -0.55
CA SER A 55 -3.59 1.56 0.78
C SER A 55 -2.74 2.25 1.83
N GLY A 56 -3.31 2.45 3.03
CA GLY A 56 -2.61 3.06 4.16
C GLY A 56 -1.72 2.12 4.95
N MET A 57 -1.70 0.85 4.62
CA MET A 57 -0.96 -0.19 5.35
C MET A 57 -1.37 -0.33 6.82
N ALA A 58 -2.56 0.12 7.19
CA ALA A 58 -3.10 -0.12 8.53
C ALA A 58 -3.38 -1.61 8.74
N ARG A 59 -3.54 -2.00 10.00
CA ARG A 59 -3.96 -3.38 10.32
C ARG A 59 -5.32 -3.68 9.68
N GLY A 60 -5.60 -4.95 9.44
CA GLY A 60 -6.88 -5.41 8.91
C GLY A 60 -7.01 -5.26 7.42
N ILE A 61 -8.00 -4.53 6.96
CA ILE A 61 -8.37 -4.44 5.54
C ILE A 61 -7.25 -3.86 4.68
N ASP A 62 -6.61 -2.79 5.12
CA ASP A 62 -5.52 -2.16 4.36
C ASP A 62 -4.39 -3.16 4.07
N ALA A 63 -3.90 -3.82 5.11
CA ALA A 63 -2.83 -4.80 5.00
C ALA A 63 -3.23 -5.99 4.12
N ALA A 64 -4.44 -6.49 4.28
CA ALA A 64 -4.93 -7.63 3.51
C ALA A 64 -4.96 -7.31 2.00
N GLY A 65 -5.42 -6.12 1.63
CA GLY A 65 -5.45 -5.69 0.23
C GLY A 65 -4.06 -5.58 -0.39
N LEU A 66 -3.10 -5.01 0.33
CA LEU A 66 -1.71 -4.91 -0.12
C LEU A 66 -1.05 -6.29 -0.21
N GLU A 67 -1.28 -7.18 0.74
CA GLU A 67 -0.75 -8.54 0.71
C GLU A 67 -1.23 -9.30 -0.52
N GLY A 68 -2.52 -9.20 -0.85
CA GLY A 68 -3.07 -9.80 -2.05
C GLY A 68 -2.43 -9.24 -3.33
N ALA A 69 -2.30 -7.92 -3.40
CA ALA A 69 -1.70 -7.24 -4.55
C ALA A 69 -0.22 -7.63 -4.75
N LEU A 70 0.53 -7.80 -3.66
CA LEU A 70 1.94 -8.19 -3.71
C LEU A 70 2.19 -9.53 -4.39
N LEU A 71 1.24 -10.45 -4.33
CA LEU A 71 1.38 -11.77 -4.97
C LEU A 71 1.49 -11.66 -6.49
N GLU A 72 0.88 -10.65 -7.07
CA GLU A 72 0.89 -10.47 -8.53
C GLU A 72 2.08 -9.63 -9.02
N GLY A 73 2.89 -9.09 -8.12
CA GLY A 73 4.12 -8.36 -8.46
C GLY A 73 3.92 -7.10 -9.28
N LYS A 74 2.72 -6.51 -9.27
CA LYS A 74 2.39 -5.29 -10.03
C LYS A 74 2.43 -4.04 -9.15
N GLY A 75 2.02 -2.90 -9.69
CA GLY A 75 2.07 -1.63 -8.99
C GLY A 75 1.25 -1.63 -7.70
N HIS A 76 1.89 -1.31 -6.61
CA HIS A 76 1.23 -1.14 -5.32
C HIS A 76 1.98 -0.10 -4.50
N CYS A 77 1.23 0.60 -3.65
CA CYS A 77 1.73 1.73 -2.90
C CYS A 77 1.12 1.76 -1.50
N ALA A 78 1.95 1.95 -0.51
CA ALA A 78 1.50 2.26 0.84
C ALA A 78 1.70 3.75 1.12
N VAL A 79 0.64 4.42 1.54
CA VAL A 79 0.69 5.82 1.99
C VAL A 79 0.71 5.82 3.52
N LEU A 80 1.82 6.25 4.08
CA LEU A 80 2.08 6.16 5.51
C LEU A 80 1.87 7.49 6.20
N GLY A 81 1.35 7.46 7.43
CA GLY A 81 1.32 8.63 8.31
C GLY A 81 2.63 8.84 9.08
N SER A 82 3.52 7.87 9.06
CA SER A 82 4.85 7.91 9.65
C SER A 82 5.94 8.05 8.58
N GLY A 83 7.19 8.19 8.99
CA GLY A 83 8.30 8.21 8.05
C GLY A 83 8.42 6.91 7.25
N VAL A 84 8.94 7.00 6.03
CA VAL A 84 9.12 5.83 5.15
C VAL A 84 10.12 4.81 5.73
N ASP A 85 10.94 5.24 6.65
CA ASP A 85 11.90 4.42 7.39
C ASP A 85 11.31 3.83 8.68
N VAL A 86 10.07 4.18 9.03
CA VAL A 86 9.38 3.72 10.23
C VAL A 86 8.27 2.77 9.85
N CYS A 87 8.36 1.52 10.33
CA CYS A 87 7.28 0.54 10.15
C CYS A 87 6.21 0.75 11.23
N TYR A 88 5.03 1.20 10.82
CA TYR A 88 3.87 1.30 11.67
C TYR A 88 2.60 0.89 10.91
N PRO A 89 1.75 0.03 11.46
CA PRO A 89 1.93 -0.68 12.75
C PRO A 89 3.04 -1.75 12.67
N LYS A 90 3.64 -2.05 13.82
CA LYS A 90 4.72 -3.05 13.90
C LYS A 90 4.28 -4.45 13.46
N ASP A 91 3.00 -4.76 13.61
CA ASP A 91 2.41 -6.04 13.19
C ASP A 91 2.57 -6.27 11.67
N ASN A 92 2.74 -5.20 10.90
CA ASN A 92 2.90 -5.25 9.45
C ASN A 92 4.37 -5.19 9.00
N GLN A 93 5.32 -5.47 9.88
CA GLN A 93 6.74 -5.40 9.57
C GLN A 93 7.10 -6.26 8.36
N ARG A 94 6.53 -7.46 8.26
CA ARG A 94 6.77 -8.37 7.15
C ARG A 94 6.26 -7.77 5.82
N LEU A 95 5.06 -7.22 5.84
CA LEU A 95 4.48 -6.54 4.68
C LEU A 95 5.31 -5.32 4.29
N TYR A 96 5.72 -4.52 5.26
CA TYR A 96 6.59 -3.36 5.06
C TYR A 96 7.89 -3.75 4.36
N GLN A 97 8.54 -4.82 4.81
CA GLN A 97 9.77 -5.29 4.20
C GLN A 97 9.55 -5.77 2.76
N ARG A 98 8.47 -6.48 2.51
CA ARG A 98 8.12 -6.97 1.16
C ARG A 98 7.88 -5.81 0.20
N LEU A 99 7.22 -4.74 0.63
CA LEU A 99 7.03 -3.54 -0.18
C LEU A 99 8.35 -2.87 -0.58
N GLY A 100 9.38 -3.01 0.24
CA GLY A 100 10.69 -2.42 -0.02
C GLY A 100 11.65 -3.27 -0.83
N LYS A 101 11.37 -4.57 -1.01
CA LYS A 101 12.32 -5.54 -1.57
C LYS A 101 11.95 -6.12 -2.91
N THR A 102 10.84 -5.72 -3.51
CA THR A 102 10.40 -6.34 -4.75
C THR A 102 11.33 -5.97 -5.88
N GLU A 103 11.99 -6.96 -6.44
CA GLU A 103 12.84 -6.82 -7.62
C GLU A 103 12.00 -6.99 -8.89
N GLY A 104 12.42 -6.38 -9.98
CA GLY A 104 11.79 -6.53 -11.28
C GLY A 104 10.86 -5.37 -11.66
N SER A 105 9.87 -5.67 -12.49
CA SER A 105 8.94 -4.66 -13.06
C SER A 105 7.88 -4.16 -12.10
N SER A 106 7.84 -4.67 -10.89
CA SER A 106 6.85 -4.28 -9.90
C SER A 106 7.20 -2.94 -9.24
N ARG A 107 6.21 -2.10 -9.11
CA ARG A 107 6.34 -0.78 -8.49
C ARG A 107 5.89 -0.86 -7.04
N ASN A 108 6.85 -0.94 -6.14
CA ASN A 108 6.59 -0.85 -4.72
C ASN A 108 6.87 0.56 -4.24
N ILE A 109 5.83 1.27 -3.89
CA ILE A 109 5.95 2.66 -3.50
C ILE A 109 5.44 2.82 -2.08
N ARG A 110 6.24 3.48 -1.25
CA ARG A 110 5.84 3.94 0.06
C ARG A 110 5.89 5.46 0.03
N LEU A 111 4.77 6.09 0.25
CA LEU A 111 4.68 7.53 0.35
C LEU A 111 4.52 7.91 1.82
N GLU A 112 5.25 8.89 2.24
CA GLU A 112 5.12 9.49 3.56
C GLU A 112 4.41 10.82 3.42
N HIS A 113 3.39 11.02 4.24
CA HIS A 113 2.71 12.29 4.40
C HIS A 113 3.17 12.92 5.70
N ARG A 114 3.96 13.98 5.61
CA ARG A 114 4.32 14.81 6.76
C ARG A 114 3.55 16.10 6.72
N ARG A 115 2.87 16.40 7.80
CA ARG A 115 2.42 17.76 8.05
C ARG A 115 3.60 18.52 8.64
N LEU A 116 3.98 19.59 7.98
CA LEU A 116 4.95 20.51 8.57
C LEU A 116 4.28 21.24 9.73
N PRO A 117 5.01 21.46 10.83
CA PRO A 117 4.47 22.17 11.99
C PRO A 117 4.07 23.61 11.66
#